data_e75683f2c00aaa1c9aff9b96914cee61
#
_entry.id   e75683f2c00aaa1c9aff9b96914cee61
#
_cell.length_a   1.000
_cell.length_b   1.000
_cell.length_c   1.000
_cell.angle_alpha   90.00
_cell.angle_beta   90.00
_cell.angle_gamma   90.00
#
_symmetry.space_group_name_H-M   'P 1'
#
loop_
_entity.id
_entity.type
_entity.pdbx_description
1 polymer ?
#
loop_
_entity_poly.entity_id
_entity_poly.type
_entity_poly.pdbx_seq_one_letter_code
_entity_poly.pdbx_strand_id
1 'polypeptide(L)'
;MCIRDRFSIDIVQLPFNIFDRRMIDSGMFEILSKKKIEIHSRSAFLQGLLLTNSNFRPKKFDQWKQLWKLWSEWLKDNNLSALEASLRYAISVREISKILVGVDSKSQLKEIFDASSGHLPEIPHELYSDDINLLNPSNWDKL
;
A
#
# COMPACT_ATOMS: atom_id res chain seq x y z
N MET A 1 5.39 16.38 -19.77
CA MET A 1 4.06 16.26 -20.37
C MET A 1 3.53 14.86 -20.13
N CYS A 2 2.44 14.71 -19.39
CA CYS A 2 1.89 13.42 -18.98
C CYS A 2 0.95 12.87 -20.07
N ILE A 3 0.89 11.55 -20.25
CA ILE A 3 -0.08 10.88 -21.16
C ILE A 3 -1.50 11.37 -20.88
N ARG A 4 -1.84 11.56 -19.62
CA ARG A 4 -3.10 12.11 -19.13
C ARG A 4 -3.55 13.42 -19.81
N ASP A 5 -2.60 14.26 -20.22
CA ASP A 5 -2.89 15.58 -20.78
C ASP A 5 -3.16 15.51 -22.29
N ARG A 6 -2.84 14.39 -22.93
CA ARG A 6 -3.01 14.17 -24.37
C ARG A 6 -4.20 13.30 -24.73
N PHE A 7 -4.63 12.44 -23.80
CA PHE A 7 -5.69 11.45 -24.04
C PHE A 7 -6.73 11.53 -22.94
N SER A 8 -7.99 11.36 -23.31
CA SER A 8 -9.05 11.07 -22.33
C SER A 8 -8.83 9.65 -21.82
N ILE A 9 -8.66 9.52 -20.50
CA ILE A 9 -8.56 8.23 -19.83
C ILE A 9 -9.70 8.12 -18.81
N ASP A 10 -10.31 6.94 -18.75
CA ASP A 10 -11.44 6.69 -17.85
C ASP A 10 -10.96 6.08 -16.54
N ILE A 11 -9.89 5.26 -16.59
CA ILE A 11 -9.37 4.51 -15.45
C ILE A 11 -7.86 4.69 -15.38
N VAL A 12 -7.35 4.84 -14.17
CA VAL A 12 -5.91 4.77 -13.87
C VAL A 12 -5.65 3.69 -12.83
N GLN A 13 -4.61 2.89 -13.06
CA GLN A 13 -4.12 1.94 -12.08
C GLN A 13 -2.77 2.40 -11.54
N LEU A 14 -2.64 2.50 -10.21
CA LEU A 14 -1.42 2.99 -9.57
C LEU A 14 -1.05 2.16 -8.33
N PRO A 15 0.25 2.09 -7.97
CA PRO A 15 0.66 1.47 -6.72
C PRO A 15 0.26 2.36 -5.54
N PHE A 16 -0.26 1.73 -4.49
CA PHE A 16 -0.63 2.41 -3.26
C PHE A 16 -0.58 1.45 -2.09
N ASN A 17 0.04 1.83 -1.00
CA ASN A 17 0.13 1.04 0.23
C ASN A 17 0.40 1.94 1.44
N ILE A 18 0.36 1.35 2.64
CA ILE A 18 0.44 2.08 3.91
C ILE A 18 1.76 2.83 4.12
N PHE A 19 2.84 2.45 3.45
CA PHE A 19 4.12 3.18 3.53
C PHE A 19 4.23 4.28 2.49
N ASP A 20 3.42 4.25 1.41
CA ASP A 20 3.52 5.17 0.28
C ASP A 20 2.39 6.19 0.27
N ARG A 21 2.68 7.41 0.72
CA ARG A 21 1.74 8.54 0.70
C ARG A 21 1.88 9.48 -0.49
N ARG A 22 2.82 9.24 -1.37
CA ARG A 22 3.17 10.20 -2.45
C ARG A 22 1.96 10.63 -3.27
N MET A 23 1.00 9.75 -3.50
CA MET A 23 -0.23 10.07 -4.26
C MET A 23 -1.19 10.96 -3.47
N ILE A 24 -1.21 10.83 -2.14
CA ILE A 24 -1.99 11.69 -1.26
C ILE A 24 -1.31 13.06 -1.17
N ASP A 25 -0.03 13.08 -0.81
CA ASP A 25 0.73 14.31 -0.53
C ASP A 25 0.89 15.20 -1.78
N SER A 26 0.93 14.61 -2.96
CA SER A 26 0.93 15.35 -4.24
C SER A 26 -0.44 15.89 -4.66
N GLY A 27 -1.52 15.59 -3.94
CA GLY A 27 -2.89 15.91 -4.32
C GLY A 27 -3.38 15.21 -5.59
N MET A 28 -2.67 14.16 -6.05
CA MET A 28 -3.00 13.49 -7.30
C MET A 28 -4.37 12.80 -7.24
N PHE A 29 -4.74 12.23 -6.12
CA PHE A 29 -6.06 11.61 -5.96
C PHE A 29 -7.19 12.62 -6.17
N GLU A 30 -7.08 13.81 -5.59
CA GLU A 30 -8.07 14.86 -5.80
C GLU A 30 -8.15 15.32 -7.25
N ILE A 31 -6.98 15.46 -7.92
CA ILE A 31 -6.93 15.87 -9.33
C ILE A 31 -7.63 14.83 -10.22
N LEU A 32 -7.36 13.54 -10.00
CA LEU A 32 -7.97 12.45 -10.76
C LEU A 32 -9.48 12.38 -10.50
N SER A 33 -9.89 12.48 -9.24
CA SER A 33 -11.28 12.47 -8.82
C SER A 33 -12.07 13.64 -9.44
N LYS A 34 -11.53 14.88 -9.42
CA LYS A 34 -12.13 16.05 -10.07
C LYS A 34 -12.31 15.85 -11.58
N LYS A 35 -11.43 15.10 -12.22
CA LYS A 35 -11.51 14.73 -13.64
C LYS A 35 -12.42 13.51 -13.89
N LYS A 36 -13.07 12.97 -12.86
CA LYS A 36 -13.91 11.77 -12.92
C LYS A 36 -13.17 10.53 -13.47
N ILE A 37 -11.88 10.43 -13.21
CA ILE A 37 -11.05 9.29 -13.58
C ILE A 37 -11.16 8.27 -12.44
N GLU A 38 -11.58 7.06 -12.77
CA GLU A 38 -11.66 5.96 -11.80
C GLU A 38 -10.26 5.50 -11.38
N ILE A 39 -10.04 5.35 -10.08
CA ILE A 39 -8.74 5.00 -9.52
C ILE A 39 -8.77 3.56 -9.01
N HIS A 40 -7.92 2.71 -9.59
CA HIS A 40 -7.66 1.37 -9.12
C HIS A 40 -6.29 1.32 -8.44
N SER A 41 -6.23 0.91 -7.18
CA SER A 41 -4.95 0.69 -6.51
C SER A 41 -4.46 -0.74 -6.71
N ARG A 42 -3.16 -0.91 -6.80
CA ARG A 42 -2.44 -2.17 -6.77
C ARG A 42 -1.31 -2.12 -5.75
N SER A 43 -0.65 -3.24 -5.51
CA SER A 43 0.52 -3.32 -4.61
C SER A 43 0.22 -2.91 -3.16
N ALA A 44 -1.02 -3.13 -2.68
CA ALA A 44 -1.41 -2.85 -1.30
C ALA A 44 -0.48 -3.52 -0.26
N PHE A 45 0.15 -4.64 -0.64
CA PHE A 45 1.07 -5.41 0.21
C PHE A 45 2.54 -5.19 -0.15
N LEU A 46 2.88 -4.22 -1.00
CA LEU A 46 4.24 -3.95 -1.45
C LEU A 46 4.95 -5.24 -1.90
N GLN A 47 4.38 -5.94 -2.91
CA GLN A 47 4.84 -7.24 -3.39
C GLN A 47 4.95 -8.32 -2.29
N GLY A 48 4.09 -8.27 -1.28
CA GLY A 48 4.12 -9.18 -0.15
C GLY A 48 5.11 -8.81 0.96
N LEU A 49 5.96 -7.81 0.75
CA LEU A 49 6.98 -7.40 1.73
C LEU A 49 6.37 -6.95 3.07
N LEU A 50 5.24 -6.25 3.03
CA LEU A 50 4.51 -5.84 4.24
C LEU A 50 3.96 -7.01 5.04
N LEU A 51 3.66 -8.14 4.39
CA LEU A 51 3.14 -9.35 5.03
C LEU A 51 4.24 -10.28 5.52
N THR A 52 5.50 -10.03 5.11
CA THR A 52 6.63 -10.90 5.42
C THR A 52 7.04 -10.73 6.88
N ASN A 53 7.07 -11.84 7.62
CA ASN A 53 7.59 -11.85 8.99
C ASN A 53 9.05 -11.40 9.04
N SER A 54 9.45 -10.72 10.11
CA SER A 54 10.80 -10.18 10.31
C SER A 54 11.90 -11.22 10.08
N ASN A 55 11.67 -12.47 10.51
CA ASN A 55 12.65 -13.56 10.38
C ASN A 55 12.87 -14.04 8.94
N PHE A 56 11.93 -13.76 8.04
CA PHE A 56 11.97 -14.17 6.63
C PHE A 56 12.18 -13.00 5.68
N ARG A 57 12.29 -11.78 6.19
CA ARG A 57 12.53 -10.60 5.35
C ARG A 57 13.96 -10.65 4.81
N PRO A 58 14.15 -10.48 3.49
CA PRO A 58 15.48 -10.47 2.90
C PRO A 58 16.37 -9.38 3.49
N LYS A 59 17.64 -9.70 3.75
CA LYS A 59 18.61 -8.79 4.41
C LYS A 59 18.80 -7.44 3.72
N LYS A 60 18.58 -7.38 2.42
CA LYS A 60 18.64 -6.11 1.67
C LYS A 60 17.66 -5.05 2.17
N PHE A 61 16.62 -5.44 2.89
CA PHE A 61 15.66 -4.52 3.52
C PHE A 61 16.05 -4.12 4.96
N ASP A 62 17.18 -4.59 5.49
CA ASP A 62 17.63 -4.25 6.85
C ASP A 62 18.02 -2.77 7.00
N GLN A 63 18.32 -2.08 5.89
CA GLN A 63 18.58 -0.65 5.91
C GLN A 63 17.38 0.16 6.43
N TRP A 64 16.14 -0.35 6.34
CA TRP A 64 14.92 0.25 6.90
C TRP A 64 14.47 -0.42 8.20
N LYS A 65 15.40 -0.97 8.98
CA LYS A 65 15.10 -1.72 10.22
C LYS A 65 14.26 -0.93 11.23
N GLN A 66 14.44 0.40 11.29
CA GLN A 66 13.65 1.23 12.19
C GLN A 66 12.19 1.32 11.74
N LEU A 67 11.93 1.48 10.44
CA LEU A 67 10.59 1.47 9.88
C LEU A 67 9.89 0.11 10.13
N TRP A 68 10.63 -0.99 9.93
CA TRP A 68 10.10 -2.33 10.22
C TRP A 68 9.80 -2.56 11.70
N LYS A 69 10.61 -1.98 12.58
CA LYS A 69 10.37 -2.04 14.02
C LYS A 69 9.08 -1.29 14.37
N LEU A 70 8.95 -0.04 13.93
CA LEU A 70 7.74 0.77 14.11
C LEU A 70 6.49 0.07 13.57
N TRP A 71 6.59 -0.51 12.37
CA TRP A 71 5.50 -1.29 11.77
C TRP A 71 5.06 -2.45 12.66
N SER A 72 6.01 -3.23 13.15
CA SER A 72 5.72 -4.39 13.99
C SER A 72 5.13 -3.99 15.35
N GLU A 73 5.66 -2.92 15.96
CA GLU A 73 5.17 -2.38 17.24
C GLU A 73 3.74 -1.83 17.08
N TRP A 74 3.49 -1.02 16.06
CA TRP A 74 2.16 -0.47 15.80
C TRP A 74 1.11 -1.55 15.53
N LEU A 75 1.43 -2.57 14.76
CA LEU A 75 0.55 -3.72 14.54
C LEU A 75 0.21 -4.43 15.86
N LYS A 76 1.23 -4.68 16.68
CA LYS A 76 1.07 -5.35 17.98
C LYS A 76 0.21 -4.54 18.94
N ASP A 77 0.49 -3.24 19.05
CA ASP A 77 -0.21 -2.33 19.98
C ASP A 77 -1.70 -2.18 19.63
N ASN A 78 -2.03 -2.33 18.35
CA ASN A 78 -3.40 -2.26 17.85
C ASN A 78 -4.06 -3.62 17.62
N ASN A 79 -3.37 -4.71 17.96
CA ASN A 79 -3.85 -6.08 17.74
C ASN A 79 -4.32 -6.34 16.29
N LEU A 80 -3.54 -5.86 15.33
CA LEU A 80 -3.79 -6.00 13.89
C LEU A 80 -2.77 -6.93 13.24
N SER A 81 -3.23 -7.72 12.29
CA SER A 81 -2.34 -8.36 11.33
C SER A 81 -1.87 -7.36 10.27
N ALA A 82 -0.72 -7.64 9.66
CA ALA A 82 -0.21 -6.84 8.55
C ALA A 82 -1.18 -6.82 7.35
N LEU A 83 -1.90 -7.91 7.13
CA LEU A 83 -2.91 -8.02 6.08
C LEU A 83 -4.09 -7.06 6.34
N GLU A 84 -4.65 -7.08 7.55
CA GLU A 84 -5.75 -6.20 7.95
C GLU A 84 -5.36 -4.72 7.82
N ALA A 85 -4.21 -4.35 8.38
CA ALA A 85 -3.73 -2.98 8.35
C ALA A 85 -3.51 -2.46 6.93
N SER A 86 -2.80 -3.24 6.10
CA SER A 86 -2.50 -2.85 4.71
C SER A 86 -3.77 -2.73 3.86
N LEU A 87 -4.69 -3.67 4.01
CA LEU A 87 -5.92 -3.70 3.22
C LEU A 87 -6.89 -2.60 3.65
N ARG A 88 -7.12 -2.46 4.97
CA ARG A 88 -8.01 -1.42 5.52
C ARG A 88 -7.51 -0.02 5.21
N TYR A 89 -6.18 0.18 5.18
CA TYR A 89 -5.61 1.46 4.74
C TYR A 89 -5.98 1.78 3.29
N ALA A 90 -5.79 0.84 2.38
CA ALA A 90 -6.16 1.06 0.98
C ALA A 90 -7.67 1.31 0.82
N ILE A 91 -8.52 0.60 1.59
CA ILE A 91 -9.98 0.78 1.61
C ILE A 91 -10.40 2.14 2.19
N SER A 92 -9.65 2.69 3.12
CA SER A 92 -9.99 3.95 3.80
C SER A 92 -9.91 5.19 2.89
N VAL A 93 -9.21 5.10 1.77
CA VAL A 93 -9.05 6.20 0.82
C VAL A 93 -10.24 6.24 -0.13
N ARG A 94 -11.08 7.25 0.02
CA ARG A 94 -12.37 7.40 -0.70
C ARG A 94 -12.23 7.46 -2.22
N GLU A 95 -11.13 8.01 -2.69
CA GLU A 95 -10.85 8.21 -4.11
C GLU A 95 -10.51 6.90 -4.82
N ILE A 96 -10.13 5.86 -4.08
CA ILE A 96 -9.83 4.55 -4.64
C ILE A 96 -11.12 3.76 -4.80
N SER A 97 -11.49 3.48 -6.05
CA SER A 97 -12.71 2.73 -6.39
C SER A 97 -12.53 1.22 -6.25
N LYS A 98 -11.33 0.71 -6.56
CA LYS A 98 -11.00 -0.71 -6.52
C LYS A 98 -9.58 -0.96 -6.03
N ILE A 99 -9.42 -2.02 -5.25
CA ILE A 99 -8.13 -2.51 -4.78
C ILE A 99 -7.87 -3.86 -5.43
N LEU A 100 -6.80 -3.92 -6.23
CA LEU A 100 -6.40 -5.15 -6.90
C LEU A 100 -5.42 -5.91 -6.01
N VAL A 101 -5.78 -7.14 -5.71
CA VAL A 101 -4.97 -8.07 -4.92
C VAL A 101 -4.75 -9.36 -5.68
N GLY A 102 -3.52 -9.88 -5.65
CA GLY A 102 -3.21 -11.21 -6.15
C GLY A 102 -3.56 -12.26 -5.10
N VAL A 103 -4.08 -13.40 -5.54
CA VAL A 103 -4.39 -14.55 -4.69
C VAL A 103 -3.96 -15.84 -5.39
N ASP A 104 -3.36 -16.77 -4.63
CA ASP A 104 -2.88 -18.05 -5.16
C ASP A 104 -3.77 -19.22 -4.67
N SER A 105 -4.66 -18.97 -3.72
CA SER A 105 -5.54 -20.00 -3.16
C SER A 105 -6.87 -19.46 -2.67
N LYS A 106 -7.85 -20.37 -2.54
CA LYS A 106 -9.16 -20.07 -1.97
C LYS A 106 -9.06 -19.61 -0.51
N SER A 107 -8.11 -20.13 0.27
CA SER A 107 -7.92 -19.71 1.67
C SER A 107 -7.41 -18.29 1.76
N GLN A 108 -6.43 -17.91 0.93
CA GLN A 108 -5.96 -16.53 0.85
C GLN A 108 -7.07 -15.55 0.46
N LEU A 109 -7.91 -15.91 -0.51
CA LEU A 109 -9.05 -15.09 -0.89
C LEU A 109 -9.99 -14.86 0.31
N LYS A 110 -10.29 -15.93 1.06
CA LYS A 110 -11.11 -15.83 2.26
C LYS A 110 -10.47 -14.93 3.32
N GLU A 111 -9.19 -15.10 3.60
CA GLU A 111 -8.43 -14.27 4.56
C GLU A 111 -8.47 -12.78 4.18
N ILE A 112 -8.35 -12.45 2.88
CA ILE A 112 -8.45 -11.09 2.37
C ILE A 112 -9.85 -10.52 2.62
N PHE A 113 -10.89 -11.29 2.35
CA PHE A 113 -12.27 -10.87 2.64
C PHE A 113 -12.49 -10.62 4.13
N ASP A 114 -12.05 -11.55 4.97
CA ASP A 114 -12.20 -11.43 6.42
C ASP A 114 -11.42 -10.20 6.96
N ALA A 115 -10.21 -9.94 6.42
CA ALA A 115 -9.35 -8.82 6.78
C ALA A 115 -9.87 -7.46 6.29
N SER A 116 -10.74 -7.42 5.28
CA SER A 116 -11.23 -6.17 4.67
C SER A 116 -12.13 -5.35 5.59
N SER A 117 -12.74 -5.99 6.58
CA SER A 117 -13.67 -5.38 7.52
C SER A 117 -13.01 -5.07 8.85
N GLY A 118 -13.44 -3.98 9.49
CA GLY A 118 -12.99 -3.60 10.82
C GLY A 118 -12.40 -2.20 10.89
N HIS A 119 -12.06 -1.82 12.10
CA HIS A 119 -11.48 -0.49 12.38
C HIS A 119 -10.01 -0.44 11.93
N LEU A 120 -9.60 0.70 11.39
CA LEU A 120 -8.20 1.05 11.16
C LEU A 120 -7.84 2.17 12.15
N PRO A 121 -6.94 1.93 13.10
CA PRO A 121 -6.43 2.96 14.00
C PRO A 121 -5.67 4.05 13.26
N GLU A 122 -5.46 5.17 13.92
CA GLU A 122 -4.61 6.23 13.39
C GLU A 122 -3.20 5.70 13.09
N ILE A 123 -2.70 6.04 11.90
CA ILE A 123 -1.41 5.58 11.44
C ILE A 123 -0.36 6.63 11.77
N PRO A 124 0.69 6.27 12.55
CA PRO A 124 1.77 7.19 12.85
C PRO A 124 2.43 7.71 11.57
N HIS A 125 2.75 9.01 11.56
CA HIS A 125 3.40 9.64 10.42
C HIS A 125 4.75 8.98 10.08
N GLU A 126 5.44 8.46 11.08
CA GLU A 126 6.74 7.80 10.97
C GLU A 126 6.68 6.46 10.20
N LEU A 127 5.49 5.92 9.98
CA LEU A 127 5.30 4.75 9.12
C LEU A 127 5.30 5.07 7.63
N TYR A 128 5.23 6.35 7.27
CA TYR A 128 5.31 6.75 5.87
C TYR A 128 6.77 6.83 5.40
N SER A 129 6.99 6.51 4.14
CA SER A 129 8.30 6.62 3.50
C SER A 129 8.15 7.27 2.13
N ASP A 130 9.14 8.07 1.77
CA ASP A 130 9.33 8.62 0.43
C ASP A 130 10.54 7.99 -0.29
N ASP A 131 11.21 7.03 0.39
CA ASP A 131 12.37 6.35 -0.19
C ASP A 131 11.95 5.45 -1.35
N ILE A 132 12.28 5.91 -2.56
CA ILE A 132 11.95 5.22 -3.80
C ILE A 132 12.61 3.83 -3.91
N ASN A 133 13.72 3.59 -3.21
CA ASN A 133 14.37 2.29 -3.21
C ASN A 133 13.55 1.25 -2.42
N LEU A 134 12.82 1.69 -1.40
CA LEU A 134 11.87 0.83 -0.70
C LEU A 134 10.57 0.67 -1.50
N LEU A 135 10.00 1.79 -1.95
CA LEU A 135 8.64 1.85 -2.48
C LEU A 135 8.51 1.34 -3.92
N ASN A 136 9.60 1.34 -4.70
CA ASN A 136 9.59 0.86 -6.07
C ASN A 136 10.29 -0.50 -6.19
N PRO A 137 9.53 -1.60 -6.37
CA PRO A 137 10.12 -2.94 -6.50
C PRO A 137 11.14 -3.08 -7.64
N SER A 138 11.07 -2.26 -8.69
CA SER A 138 12.05 -2.26 -9.77
C SER A 138 13.47 -1.86 -9.33
N ASN A 139 13.61 -1.27 -8.15
CA ASN A 139 14.91 -0.92 -7.60
C ASN A 139 15.49 -2.03 -6.70
N TRP A 140 14.70 -3.03 -6.34
CA TRP A 140 15.11 -4.05 -5.36
C TRP A 140 16.22 -4.98 -5.84
N ASP A 141 16.39 -5.13 -7.14
CA ASP A 141 17.50 -5.93 -7.70
C ASP A 141 18.86 -5.21 -7.60
N LYS A 142 18.84 -3.94 -7.22
CA LYS A 142 20.03 -3.10 -7.06
C LYS A 142 20.46 -2.92 -5.60
N LEU A 143 19.71 -3.51 -4.66
CA LEU A 143 19.94 -3.42 -3.22
C LEU A 143 20.88 -4.51 -2.71
#